data_5927374e93aedf2e3ccd25ea3477b2bb
#
_entry.id   5927374e93aedf2e3ccd25ea3477b2bb
#
_cell.length_a   1.000
_cell.length_b   1.000
_cell.length_c   1.000
_cell.angle_alpha   90.00
_cell.angle_beta   90.00
_cell.angle_gamma   90.00
#
_symmetry.space_group_name_H-M   'P 1'
#
loop_
_entity.id
_entity.type
_entity.pdbx_description
1 polymer ?
#
loop_
_entity_poly.entity_id
_entity_poly.type
_entity_poly.pdbx_seq_one_letter_code
_entity_poly.pdbx_strand_id
1 'polypeptide(L)'
;MATSLGLGPKRSDVSIRDDTLHVAMGWAFSADIPLASVKDARQYRDRVFALGVHGGFRGRWLVNGSSQGIVELTIDPPFRATAMGVPTTLRVLMVSVTDPSEFLGALGQR
;
A
#
# COMPACT_ATOMS: atom_id res chain seq x y z
N MET A 1 17.05 -8.27 3.32
CA MET A 1 16.60 -8.80 2.03
C MET A 1 15.24 -8.19 1.67
N ALA A 2 15.11 -7.73 0.46
CA ALA A 2 13.86 -7.14 0.01
C ALA A 2 12.91 -8.21 -0.50
N THR A 3 11.62 -8.05 -0.19
CA THR A 3 10.58 -8.92 -0.71
C THR A 3 9.66 -8.10 -1.59
N SER A 4 9.62 -8.45 -2.87
CA SER A 4 8.74 -7.75 -3.82
C SER A 4 7.42 -8.50 -3.89
N LEU A 5 6.33 -7.81 -3.62
CA LEU A 5 5.01 -8.43 -3.53
C LEU A 5 4.09 -8.03 -4.68
N GLY A 6 4.54 -7.07 -5.50
CA GLY A 6 3.89 -6.67 -6.72
C GLY A 6 2.55 -5.96 -6.55
N LEU A 7 2.31 -4.97 -7.37
CA LEU A 7 1.01 -4.32 -7.51
C LEU A 7 0.32 -4.72 -8.80
N GLY A 8 0.98 -5.53 -9.61
CA GLY A 8 0.46 -5.96 -10.89
C GLY A 8 1.19 -5.29 -12.04
N PRO A 9 0.74 -4.18 -12.63
CA PRO A 9 1.37 -3.68 -13.84
C PRO A 9 2.82 -3.23 -13.60
N LYS A 10 3.56 -3.11 -14.69
CA LYS A 10 4.94 -2.68 -14.66
C LYS A 10 5.08 -1.34 -13.97
N ARG A 11 6.20 -1.10 -13.33
CA ARG A 11 6.54 0.11 -12.59
C ARG A 11 5.77 0.26 -11.28
N SER A 12 5.05 -0.78 -10.91
CA SER A 12 4.37 -0.81 -9.62
C SER A 12 5.16 -1.74 -8.71
N ASP A 13 5.35 -1.33 -7.47
CA ASP A 13 6.14 -2.10 -6.52
C ASP A 13 5.57 -2.01 -5.13
N VAL A 14 5.50 -3.16 -4.46
CA VAL A 14 5.25 -3.26 -3.03
C VAL A 14 6.33 -4.17 -2.50
N SER A 15 7.20 -3.65 -1.66
CA SER A 15 8.31 -4.41 -1.11
C SER A 15 8.57 -4.03 0.34
N ILE A 16 9.20 -4.94 1.06
CA ILE A 16 9.59 -4.70 2.46
C ILE A 16 11.10 -4.85 2.53
N ARG A 17 11.76 -3.82 3.05
CA ARG A 17 13.21 -3.77 3.17
C ARG A 17 13.57 -2.96 4.40
N ASP A 18 14.46 -3.51 5.24
CA ASP A 18 14.97 -2.81 6.41
C ASP A 18 13.84 -2.24 7.29
N ASP A 19 12.85 -3.08 7.60
CA ASP A 19 11.69 -2.72 8.41
C ASP A 19 10.87 -1.56 7.85
N THR A 20 10.94 -1.38 6.53
CA THR A 20 10.20 -0.35 5.83
C THR A 20 9.36 -0.99 4.71
N LEU A 21 8.09 -0.61 4.66
CA LEU A 21 7.20 -0.96 3.58
C LEU A 21 7.32 0.10 2.49
N HIS A 22 7.75 -0.32 1.31
CA HIS A 22 7.87 0.56 0.16
C HIS A 22 6.73 0.29 -0.81
N VAL A 23 5.96 1.32 -1.14
CA VAL A 23 4.85 1.24 -2.08
C VAL A 23 5.05 2.32 -3.14
N ALA A 24 5.01 1.90 -4.40
CA ALA A 24 5.17 2.85 -5.50
C ALA A 24 4.31 2.42 -6.68
N MET A 25 3.74 3.40 -7.37
CA MET A 25 3.07 3.18 -8.64
C MET A 25 3.55 4.27 -9.60
N GLY A 26 4.72 4.01 -10.20
CA GLY A 26 5.39 4.98 -11.06
C GLY A 26 5.57 6.32 -10.34
N TRP A 27 5.30 7.41 -11.05
CA TRP A 27 5.35 8.75 -10.46
C TRP A 27 4.06 9.10 -9.72
N ALA A 28 3.00 8.30 -9.92
CA ALA A 28 1.68 8.63 -9.40
C ALA A 28 1.56 8.46 -7.90
N PHE A 29 2.36 7.57 -7.30
CA PHE A 29 2.32 7.35 -5.86
C PHE A 29 3.64 6.78 -5.38
N SER A 30 4.08 7.22 -4.21
CA SER A 30 5.25 6.68 -3.54
C SER A 30 5.16 6.90 -2.05
N ALA A 31 5.47 5.85 -1.29
CA ALA A 31 5.52 5.95 0.17
C ALA A 31 6.51 4.93 0.72
N ASP A 32 7.29 5.36 1.71
CA ASP A 32 8.18 4.49 2.47
C ASP A 32 7.71 4.54 3.92
N ILE A 33 7.01 3.50 4.35
CA ILE A 33 6.30 3.48 5.62
C ILE A 33 7.02 2.57 6.59
N PRO A 34 7.46 3.06 7.75
CA PRO A 34 8.04 2.19 8.76
C PRO A 34 7.03 1.12 9.17
N LEU A 35 7.46 -0.13 9.26
CA LEU A 35 6.55 -1.21 9.68
C LEU A 35 5.93 -0.91 11.04
N ALA A 36 6.63 -0.19 11.90
CA ALA A 36 6.10 0.19 13.20
C ALA A 36 4.87 1.10 13.09
N SER A 37 4.66 1.76 11.95
CA SER A 37 3.49 2.61 11.73
C SER A 37 2.33 1.84 11.11
N VAL A 38 2.53 0.61 10.69
CA VAL A 38 1.45 -0.24 10.17
C VAL A 38 0.79 -0.90 11.38
N LYS A 39 -0.29 -0.29 11.87
CA LYS A 39 -0.95 -0.74 13.09
C LYS A 39 -1.88 -1.91 12.85
N ASP A 40 -2.46 -1.98 11.68
CA ASP A 40 -3.36 -3.06 11.32
C ASP A 40 -3.28 -3.28 9.82
N ALA A 41 -3.46 -4.52 9.41
CA ALA A 41 -3.49 -4.89 8.01
C ALA A 41 -4.47 -6.03 7.84
N ARG A 42 -5.38 -5.89 6.89
CA ARG A 42 -6.37 -6.94 6.64
C ARG A 42 -6.74 -6.98 5.18
N GLN A 43 -7.14 -8.16 4.73
CA GLN A 43 -7.61 -8.32 3.37
C GLN A 43 -8.97 -7.65 3.21
N TYR A 44 -9.09 -6.80 2.20
CA TYR A 44 -10.35 -6.18 1.84
C TYR A 44 -11.10 -7.14 0.94
N ARG A 45 -12.28 -7.57 1.34
CA ARG A 45 -12.98 -8.64 0.64
C ARG A 45 -13.85 -8.15 -0.50
N ASP A 46 -14.24 -6.89 -0.47
CA ASP A 46 -15.07 -6.34 -1.53
C ASP A 46 -14.22 -5.99 -2.74
N ARG A 47 -14.85 -6.05 -3.91
CA ARG A 47 -14.17 -5.68 -5.12
C ARG A 47 -14.17 -4.17 -5.29
N VAL A 48 -13.04 -3.63 -5.76
CA VAL A 48 -12.96 -2.21 -6.12
C VAL A 48 -13.06 -2.09 -7.64
N PHE A 49 -13.68 -1.02 -8.10
CA PHE A 49 -13.93 -0.84 -9.54
C PHE A 49 -13.02 0.20 -10.18
N ALA A 50 -12.28 0.95 -9.37
CA ALA A 50 -11.33 1.93 -9.89
C ALA A 50 -9.92 1.37 -9.80
N LEU A 51 -9.11 1.63 -10.82
CA LEU A 51 -7.70 1.23 -10.83
C LEU A 51 -6.82 2.47 -10.81
N GLY A 52 -5.59 2.33 -10.30
CA GLY A 52 -4.62 3.41 -10.25
C GLY A 52 -4.43 3.99 -8.87
N VAL A 53 -4.43 5.30 -8.78
CA VAL A 53 -4.22 6.02 -7.53
C VAL A 53 -5.42 6.91 -7.28
N HIS A 54 -6.13 6.66 -6.17
CA HIS A 54 -7.36 7.37 -5.85
C HIS A 54 -7.39 7.73 -4.38
N GLY A 55 -7.99 8.86 -4.07
CA GLY A 55 -8.25 9.21 -2.70
C GLY A 55 -7.70 10.56 -2.30
N GLY A 56 -7.11 10.60 -1.10
CA GLY A 56 -6.60 11.84 -0.51
C GLY A 56 -7.54 12.44 0.52
N PHE A 57 -8.78 11.99 0.58
CA PHE A 57 -9.73 12.51 1.55
C PHE A 57 -9.43 11.90 2.92
N ARG A 58 -9.11 12.76 3.88
CA ARG A 58 -8.75 12.37 5.25
C ARG A 58 -7.59 11.36 5.31
N GLY A 59 -6.69 11.42 4.35
CA GLY A 59 -5.53 10.53 4.34
C GLY A 59 -5.83 9.11 3.92
N ARG A 60 -6.95 8.86 3.27
CA ARG A 60 -7.31 7.52 2.77
C ARG A 60 -6.96 7.43 1.29
N TRP A 61 -6.16 6.45 0.94
CA TRP A 61 -5.66 6.27 -0.42
C TRP A 61 -5.87 4.84 -0.90
N LEU A 62 -6.23 4.72 -2.16
CA LEU A 62 -6.33 3.43 -2.86
C LEU A 62 -5.29 3.45 -3.98
N VAL A 63 -4.33 2.54 -3.91
CA VAL A 63 -3.27 2.39 -4.91
C VAL A 63 -3.36 0.96 -5.41
N ASN A 64 -3.91 0.76 -6.60
CA ASN A 64 -4.16 -0.59 -7.07
C ASN A 64 -3.97 -0.75 -8.57
N GLY A 65 -3.27 -1.82 -8.95
CA GLY A 65 -3.16 -2.25 -10.34
C GLY A 65 -4.18 -3.34 -10.67
N SER A 66 -5.00 -3.76 -9.70
CA SER A 66 -5.99 -4.80 -9.86
C SER A 66 -7.20 -4.50 -9.01
N SER A 67 -8.36 -5.01 -9.39
CA SER A 67 -9.57 -4.89 -8.59
C SER A 67 -9.66 -5.96 -7.49
N GLN A 68 -8.68 -6.87 -7.44
CA GLN A 68 -8.64 -7.96 -6.48
C GLN A 68 -7.34 -7.94 -5.71
N GLY A 69 -7.26 -8.73 -4.65
CA GLY A 69 -6.07 -8.80 -3.83
C GLY A 69 -5.82 -7.54 -3.03
N ILE A 70 -6.86 -6.85 -2.64
CA ILE A 70 -6.74 -5.58 -1.92
C ILE A 70 -6.49 -5.85 -0.45
N VAL A 71 -5.47 -5.19 0.09
CA VAL A 71 -5.16 -5.21 1.52
C VAL A 71 -5.30 -3.79 2.05
N GLU A 72 -6.04 -3.64 3.14
CA GLU A 72 -6.24 -2.36 3.81
C GLU A 72 -5.27 -2.24 4.97
N LEU A 73 -4.49 -1.18 4.97
CA LEU A 73 -3.50 -0.89 5.99
C LEU A 73 -3.91 0.35 6.77
N THR A 74 -3.88 0.23 8.09
CA THR A 74 -4.07 1.38 8.97
C THR A 74 -2.70 1.89 9.38
N ILE A 75 -2.43 3.17 9.11
CA ILE A 75 -1.14 3.80 9.35
C ILE A 75 -1.27 4.74 10.55
N ASP A 76 -0.60 4.40 11.63
CA ASP A 76 -0.64 5.18 12.86
C ASP A 76 0.72 5.07 13.57
N PRO A 77 1.44 6.18 13.78
CA PRO A 77 1.02 7.54 13.42
C PRO A 77 0.93 7.74 11.90
N PRO A 78 0.12 8.70 11.45
CA PRO A 78 0.03 8.99 10.01
C PRO A 78 1.40 9.29 9.43
N PHE A 79 1.61 8.87 8.19
CA PHE A 79 2.92 8.99 7.60
C PHE A 79 2.84 9.67 6.24
N ARG A 80 3.99 10.16 5.81
CA ARG A 80 4.12 10.95 4.60
C ARG A 80 4.12 10.07 3.34
N ALA A 81 3.49 10.57 2.28
CA ALA A 81 3.55 9.94 0.97
C ALA A 81 3.57 11.04 -0.09
N THR A 82 3.83 10.64 -1.32
CA THR A 82 3.77 11.54 -2.47
C THR A 82 2.76 10.97 -3.46
N ALA A 83 1.78 11.78 -3.83
CA ALA A 83 0.76 11.40 -4.80
C ALA A 83 0.73 12.43 -5.92
N MET A 84 0.91 11.98 -7.16
CA MET A 84 0.97 12.86 -8.34
C MET A 84 1.99 13.97 -8.16
N GLY A 85 3.12 13.66 -7.51
CA GLY A 85 4.17 14.63 -7.24
C GLY A 85 3.91 15.57 -6.08
N VAL A 86 2.78 15.41 -5.37
CA VAL A 86 2.38 16.30 -4.27
C VAL A 86 2.47 15.56 -2.94
N PRO A 87 3.11 16.14 -1.92
CA PRO A 87 3.14 15.51 -0.60
C PRO A 87 1.75 15.37 -0.01
N THR A 88 1.50 14.23 0.61
CA THR A 88 0.23 13.96 1.27
C THR A 88 0.48 13.13 2.53
N THR A 89 -0.55 12.93 3.33
CA THR A 89 -0.48 12.17 4.57
C THR A 89 -1.31 10.90 4.44
N LEU A 90 -0.72 9.77 4.85
CA LEU A 90 -1.39 8.48 4.85
C LEU A 90 -1.93 8.17 6.23
N ARG A 91 -3.21 7.82 6.30
CA ARG A 91 -3.84 7.25 7.49
C ARG A 91 -4.37 5.86 7.20
N VAL A 92 -4.88 5.65 5.99
CA VAL A 92 -5.35 4.36 5.51
C VAL A 92 -4.85 4.19 4.09
N LEU A 93 -4.23 3.07 3.81
CA LEU A 93 -3.72 2.76 2.48
C LEU A 93 -4.28 1.41 2.06
N MET A 94 -4.97 1.38 0.93
CA MET A 94 -5.44 0.16 0.32
C MET A 94 -4.59 -0.13 -0.91
N VAL A 95 -3.96 -1.29 -0.94
CA VAL A 95 -3.08 -1.68 -2.05
C VAL A 95 -3.52 -3.03 -2.60
N SER A 96 -3.36 -3.23 -3.90
CA SER A 96 -3.56 -4.54 -4.49
C SER A 96 -2.23 -5.28 -4.52
N VAL A 97 -2.24 -6.53 -4.08
CA VAL A 97 -1.04 -7.37 -4.08
C VAL A 97 -1.37 -8.71 -4.72
N THR A 98 -0.34 -9.38 -5.23
CA THR A 98 -0.50 -10.64 -5.91
C THR A 98 -0.98 -11.73 -4.96
N ASP A 99 -0.45 -11.76 -3.75
CA ASP A 99 -0.77 -12.77 -2.74
C ASP A 99 -1.01 -12.07 -1.40
N PRO A 100 -2.28 -11.76 -1.05
CA PRO A 100 -2.57 -11.10 0.22
C PRO A 100 -2.08 -11.85 1.45
N SER A 101 -2.15 -13.18 1.44
CA SER A 101 -1.69 -13.96 2.59
C SER A 101 -0.20 -13.80 2.81
N GLU A 102 0.58 -13.85 1.73
CA GLU A 102 2.02 -13.66 1.82
C GLU A 102 2.35 -12.25 2.30
N PHE A 103 1.63 -11.26 1.77
CA PHE A 103 1.85 -9.87 2.15
C PHE A 103 1.56 -9.65 3.63
N LEU A 104 0.43 -10.17 4.11
CA LEU A 104 0.07 -10.05 5.52
C LEU A 104 1.10 -10.73 6.41
N GLY A 105 1.58 -11.91 6.00
CA GLY A 105 2.63 -12.59 6.74
C GLY A 105 3.92 -11.79 6.79
N ALA A 106 4.30 -11.17 5.67
CA ALA A 106 5.51 -10.37 5.61
C ALA A 106 5.43 -9.12 6.48
N LEU A 107 4.22 -8.60 6.70
CA LEU A 107 4.01 -7.46 7.59
C LEU A 107 3.99 -7.87 9.07
N GLY A 108 4.02 -9.16 9.35
CA GLY A 108 3.93 -9.65 10.72
C GLY A 108 2.51 -9.75 11.26
N GLN A 109 1.52 -9.63 10.42
CA GLN A 109 0.12 -9.76 10.80
C GLN A 109 -0.26 -11.24 10.86
N ARG A 110 -0.94 -11.63 11.92
CA ARG A 110 -1.29 -13.04 12.16
C ARG A 110 -2.79 -13.24 12.20
#